data_50f07a061c41e3d986b4d36187c8da26
#
_entry.id   50f07a061c41e3d986b4d36187c8da26
#
_cell.length_a   1.000
_cell.length_b   1.000
_cell.length_c   1.000
_cell.angle_alpha   90.00
_cell.angle_beta   90.00
_cell.angle_gamma   90.00
#
_symmetry.space_group_name_H-M   'P 1'
#
loop_
_entity.id
_entity.type
_entity.pdbx_description
1 polymer ?
#
loop_
_entity_poly.entity_id
_entity_poly.type
_entity_poly.pdbx_seq_one_letter_code
_entity_poly.pdbx_strand_id
1 'polypeptide(L)'
;DVKFVCLNTNAIEYDYSHPVPDFGFLKEELQDSTRHYSRTIVAMHARPGSEQFDNNVKDVFQLYIREFPSLLFCLNAHNHQLQVEDLFDDGIIYYGCSNIAKRNYLLFTLTPDGYTYEIINF
;
A
#
# COMPACT_ATOMS: atom_id res chain seq x y z
N ASP A 1 -8.63 16.32 1.96
CA ASP A 1 -8.75 15.45 0.78
C ASP A 1 -7.64 14.41 0.79
N VAL A 2 -8.01 13.14 0.61
CA VAL A 2 -7.09 12.01 0.61
C VAL A 2 -7.24 11.25 -0.70
N LYS A 3 -6.12 10.99 -1.36
CA LYS A 3 -6.08 10.15 -2.56
C LYS A 3 -5.79 8.71 -2.14
N PHE A 4 -6.61 7.77 -2.60
CA PHE A 4 -6.33 6.34 -2.50
C PHE A 4 -5.81 5.85 -3.84
N VAL A 5 -4.62 5.26 -3.82
CA VAL A 5 -4.03 4.62 -5.00
C VAL A 5 -4.10 3.11 -4.77
N CYS A 6 -4.96 2.44 -5.54
CA CYS A 6 -5.18 1.01 -5.41
C CYS A 6 -4.44 0.27 -6.53
N LEU A 7 -3.57 -0.66 -6.16
CA LEU A 7 -2.66 -1.33 -7.08
C LEU A 7 -2.91 -2.83 -7.13
N ASN A 8 -2.78 -3.40 -8.31
CA ASN A 8 -2.60 -4.82 -8.47
C ASN A 8 -1.11 -5.14 -8.31
N THR A 9 -0.77 -6.00 -7.36
CA THR A 9 0.60 -6.40 -7.06
C THR A 9 0.80 -7.92 -7.11
N ASN A 10 -0.19 -8.65 -7.63
CA ASN A 10 -0.19 -10.11 -7.67
C ASN A 10 0.51 -10.64 -8.93
N ALA A 11 1.82 -10.47 -9.04
CA ALA A 11 2.59 -10.83 -10.21
C ALA A 11 2.52 -12.32 -10.54
N ILE A 12 2.48 -13.18 -9.54
CA ILE A 12 2.43 -14.64 -9.70
C ILE A 12 1.15 -15.08 -10.42
N GLU A 13 0.03 -14.40 -10.22
CA GLU A 13 -1.24 -14.76 -10.89
C GLU A 13 -1.14 -14.65 -12.40
N TYR A 14 -0.22 -13.85 -12.89
CA TYR A 14 0.02 -13.64 -14.31
C TYR A 14 1.28 -14.34 -14.80
N ASP A 15 1.89 -15.16 -13.97
CA ASP A 15 3.15 -15.86 -14.27
C ASP A 15 4.21 -14.89 -14.84
N TYR A 16 4.25 -13.68 -14.27
CA TYR A 16 5.13 -12.59 -14.71
C TYR A 16 4.96 -12.17 -16.18
N SER A 17 3.85 -12.56 -16.80
CA SER A 17 3.57 -12.24 -18.22
C SER A 17 3.03 -10.82 -18.42
N HIS A 18 2.61 -10.16 -17.34
CA HIS A 18 2.09 -8.79 -17.33
C HIS A 18 2.93 -7.91 -16.41
N PRO A 19 3.04 -6.60 -16.69
CA PRO A 19 3.73 -5.67 -15.79
C PRO A 19 2.88 -5.41 -14.52
N VAL A 20 3.15 -6.18 -13.48
CA VAL A 20 2.46 -6.07 -12.19
C VAL A 20 3.53 -5.96 -11.11
N PRO A 21 3.62 -4.86 -10.35
CA PRO A 21 2.80 -3.63 -10.44
C PRO A 21 3.01 -2.87 -11.75
N ASP A 22 1.99 -2.14 -12.17
CA ASP A 22 2.04 -1.33 -13.40
C ASP A 22 2.69 0.03 -13.13
N PHE A 23 3.94 0.16 -13.53
CA PHE A 23 4.70 1.42 -13.35
C PHE A 23 4.19 2.55 -14.24
N GLY A 24 3.60 2.24 -15.39
CA GLY A 24 2.95 3.24 -16.23
C GLY A 24 1.80 3.91 -15.50
N PHE A 25 0.95 3.12 -14.87
CA PHE A 25 -0.14 3.62 -14.03
C PHE A 25 0.38 4.47 -12.86
N LEU A 26 1.41 3.99 -12.15
CA LEU A 26 2.00 4.73 -11.03
C LEU A 26 2.54 6.09 -11.49
N LYS A 27 3.22 6.12 -12.63
CA LYS A 27 3.77 7.35 -13.19
C LYS A 27 2.67 8.33 -13.56
N GLU A 28 1.58 7.87 -14.18
CA GLU A 28 0.43 8.70 -14.51
C GLU A 28 -0.19 9.30 -13.25
N GLU A 29 -0.37 8.50 -12.21
CA GLU A 29 -0.94 8.95 -10.95
C GLU A 29 -0.05 9.96 -10.23
N LEU A 30 1.27 9.80 -10.28
CA LEU A 30 2.22 10.76 -9.73
C LEU A 30 2.19 12.09 -10.47
N GLN A 31 1.88 12.09 -11.76
CA GLN A 31 1.83 13.27 -12.61
C GLN A 31 0.45 13.93 -12.66
N ASP A 32 -0.56 13.32 -12.04
CA ASP A 32 -1.93 13.82 -12.05
C ASP A 32 -2.03 15.13 -11.27
N SER A 33 -2.25 16.22 -12.00
CA SER A 33 -2.46 17.56 -11.45
C SER A 33 -3.90 18.02 -11.52
N THR A 34 -4.82 17.17 -11.99
CA THR A 34 -6.22 17.53 -12.23
C THR A 34 -7.05 17.62 -10.95
N ARG A 35 -6.58 17.01 -9.87
CA ARG A 35 -7.26 16.99 -8.59
C ARG A 35 -6.36 17.54 -7.48
N HIS A 36 -6.99 18.26 -6.56
CA HIS A 36 -6.31 18.74 -5.37
C HIS A 36 -6.50 17.74 -4.23
N TYR A 37 -5.42 17.15 -3.80
CA TYR A 37 -5.38 16.32 -2.61
C TYR A 37 -4.12 16.64 -1.81
N SER A 38 -4.22 16.53 -0.49
CA SER A 38 -3.11 16.87 0.41
C SER A 38 -2.38 15.65 0.94
N ARG A 39 -3.00 14.48 0.88
CA ARG A 39 -2.46 13.25 1.46
C ARG A 39 -2.77 12.05 0.59
N THR A 40 -1.93 11.01 0.70
CA THR A 40 -2.06 9.79 -0.09
C THR A 40 -2.05 8.56 0.80
N ILE A 41 -2.86 7.56 0.46
CA ILE A 41 -2.83 6.21 1.01
C ILE A 41 -2.71 5.26 -0.17
N VAL A 42 -1.78 4.32 -0.11
CA VAL A 42 -1.59 3.31 -1.15
C VAL A 42 -2.08 1.96 -0.63
N ALA A 43 -2.91 1.28 -1.40
CA ALA A 43 -3.48 -0.01 -1.05
C ALA A 43 -3.14 -1.07 -2.10
N MET A 44 -2.81 -2.27 -1.64
CA MET A 44 -2.46 -3.40 -2.48
C MET A 44 -2.82 -4.71 -1.78
N HIS A 45 -2.91 -5.80 -2.51
CA HIS A 45 -3.12 -7.11 -1.89
C HIS A 45 -1.81 -7.67 -1.35
N ALA A 46 -0.81 -7.86 -2.20
CA ALA A 46 0.50 -8.39 -1.81
C ALA A 46 1.51 -7.25 -1.61
N ARG A 47 2.15 -7.20 -0.46
CA ARG A 47 3.18 -6.21 -0.17
C ARG A 47 4.53 -6.59 -0.80
N PRO A 48 5.45 -5.64 -0.98
CA PRO A 48 6.82 -5.98 -1.32
C PRO A 48 7.40 -6.99 -0.33
N GLY A 49 8.12 -8.00 -0.84
CA GLY A 49 8.64 -9.11 -0.04
C GLY A 49 7.72 -10.32 0.03
N SER A 50 6.43 -10.18 -0.32
CA SER A 50 5.52 -11.32 -0.47
C SER A 50 5.92 -12.18 -1.67
N GLU A 51 5.63 -13.47 -1.61
CA GLU A 51 5.86 -14.39 -2.75
C GLU A 51 5.00 -14.04 -3.97
N GLN A 52 3.89 -13.33 -3.78
CA GLN A 52 3.04 -12.86 -4.86
C GLN A 52 3.60 -11.62 -5.57
N PHE A 53 4.44 -10.87 -4.91
CA PHE A 53 5.01 -9.62 -5.43
C PHE A 53 6.20 -9.92 -6.35
N ASP A 54 6.37 -9.13 -7.41
CA ASP A 54 7.60 -9.20 -8.21
C ASP A 54 8.74 -8.51 -7.46
N ASN A 55 9.46 -9.27 -6.66
CA ASN A 55 10.50 -8.75 -5.79
C ASN A 55 11.75 -8.27 -6.55
N ASN A 56 11.86 -8.55 -7.85
CA ASN A 56 12.93 -8.00 -8.67
C ASN A 56 12.81 -6.48 -8.83
N VAL A 57 11.58 -5.95 -8.69
CA VAL A 57 11.31 -4.52 -8.85
C VAL A 57 10.88 -3.82 -7.55
N LYS A 58 11.01 -4.49 -6.42
CA LYS A 58 10.51 -3.93 -5.14
C LYS A 58 11.18 -2.61 -4.76
N ASP A 59 12.48 -2.47 -5.00
CA ASP A 59 13.20 -1.25 -4.63
C ASP A 59 12.79 -0.08 -5.53
N VAL A 60 12.63 -0.33 -6.82
CA VAL A 60 12.12 0.67 -7.78
C VAL A 60 10.68 1.05 -7.42
N PHE A 61 9.86 0.06 -7.08
CA PHE A 61 8.49 0.29 -6.63
C PHE A 61 8.44 1.26 -5.45
N GLN A 62 9.28 1.04 -4.43
CA GLN A 62 9.31 1.90 -3.26
C GLN A 62 9.75 3.33 -3.59
N LEU A 63 10.66 3.51 -4.54
CA LEU A 63 11.04 4.85 -5.01
C LEU A 63 9.85 5.61 -5.59
N TYR A 64 9.00 4.95 -6.38
CA TYR A 64 7.76 5.55 -6.89
C TYR A 64 6.79 5.88 -5.77
N ILE A 65 6.56 4.95 -4.86
CA ILE A 65 5.62 5.11 -3.75
C ILE A 65 5.98 6.32 -2.89
N ARG A 66 7.25 6.51 -2.60
CA ARG A 66 7.75 7.62 -1.78
C ARG A 66 7.50 8.99 -2.39
N GLU A 67 7.25 9.08 -3.69
CA GLU A 67 7.03 10.35 -4.36
C GLU A 67 5.60 10.87 -4.25
N PHE A 68 4.65 10.05 -3.79
CA PHE A 68 3.29 10.53 -3.58
C PHE A 68 3.24 11.59 -2.48
N PRO A 69 2.54 12.72 -2.74
CA PRO A 69 2.48 13.82 -1.77
C PRO A 69 1.90 13.36 -0.43
N SER A 70 2.61 13.67 0.65
CA SER A 70 2.18 13.37 2.02
C SER A 70 1.64 11.94 2.16
N LEU A 71 2.42 10.97 1.73
CA LEU A 71 2.07 9.56 1.88
C LEU A 71 1.92 9.24 3.36
N LEU A 72 0.72 8.84 3.78
CA LEU A 72 0.44 8.52 5.17
C LEU A 72 0.93 7.12 5.52
N PHE A 73 0.52 6.14 4.74
CA PHE A 73 0.88 4.73 4.95
C PHE A 73 0.43 3.90 3.75
N CYS A 74 0.86 2.63 3.75
CA CYS A 74 0.40 1.63 2.79
C CYS A 74 -0.44 0.57 3.49
N LEU A 75 -1.41 0.01 2.77
CA LEU A 75 -2.27 -1.07 3.23
C LEU A 75 -2.03 -2.31 2.39
N ASN A 76 -1.98 -3.47 3.04
CA ASN A 76 -1.86 -4.74 2.34
C ASN A 76 -2.64 -5.85 3.06
N ALA A 77 -2.74 -7.00 2.39
CA ALA A 77 -3.46 -8.17 2.88
C ALA A 77 -2.63 -9.44 2.64
N HIS A 78 -3.22 -10.47 2.05
CA HIS A 78 -2.62 -11.72 1.59
C HIS A 78 -2.17 -12.67 2.71
N ASN A 79 -1.37 -12.23 3.67
CA ASN A 79 -0.81 -13.10 4.72
C ASN A 79 -1.81 -13.48 5.80
N HIS A 80 -2.99 -12.87 5.83
CA HIS A 80 -4.03 -13.10 6.84
C HIS A 80 -3.56 -12.86 8.27
N GLN A 81 -2.64 -11.90 8.45
CA GLN A 81 -2.07 -11.55 9.75
C GLN A 81 -2.04 -10.04 9.93
N LEU A 82 -2.23 -9.61 11.16
CA LEU A 82 -2.01 -8.21 11.52
C LEU A 82 -0.51 -7.95 11.52
N GLN A 83 -0.08 -7.03 10.67
CA GLN A 83 1.33 -6.66 10.52
C GLN A 83 1.48 -5.15 10.45
N VAL A 84 2.50 -4.63 11.11
CA VAL A 84 2.88 -3.22 11.06
C VAL A 84 4.38 -3.19 10.78
N GLU A 85 4.77 -2.85 9.56
CA GLU A 85 6.14 -3.03 9.12
C GLU A 85 6.67 -1.82 8.36
N ASP A 86 7.88 -1.40 8.71
CA ASP A 86 8.69 -0.48 7.91
C ASP A 86 9.62 -1.31 7.03
N LEU A 87 9.12 -1.72 5.88
CA LEU A 87 9.77 -2.73 5.03
C LEU A 87 11.13 -2.26 4.46
N PHE A 88 11.29 -0.96 4.25
CA PHE A 88 12.48 -0.39 3.58
C PHE A 88 13.29 0.51 4.49
N ASP A 89 12.96 0.53 5.77
CA ASP A 89 13.63 1.39 6.77
C ASP A 89 13.65 2.87 6.34
N ASP A 90 12.54 3.34 5.82
CA ASP A 90 12.39 4.71 5.31
C ASP A 90 11.24 5.48 5.98
N GLY A 91 10.64 4.92 7.01
CA GLY A 91 9.54 5.54 7.74
C GLY A 91 8.17 5.32 7.13
N ILE A 92 8.06 4.69 5.96
CA ILE A 92 6.77 4.36 5.34
C ILE A 92 6.29 3.02 5.89
N ILE A 93 5.17 3.06 6.61
CA ILE A 93 4.63 1.88 7.26
C ILE A 93 3.65 1.16 6.35
N TYR A 94 3.80 -0.15 6.26
CA TYR A 94 2.86 -1.07 5.62
C TYR A 94 2.03 -1.76 6.69
N TYR A 95 0.72 -1.56 6.65
CA TYR A 95 -0.22 -2.20 7.57
C TYR A 95 -0.87 -3.39 6.88
N GLY A 96 -0.64 -4.57 7.45
CA GLY A 96 -1.27 -5.80 6.99
C GLY A 96 -2.54 -6.09 7.77
N CYS A 97 -3.61 -6.41 7.06
CA CYS A 97 -4.89 -6.75 7.67
C CYS A 97 -5.05 -8.26 7.80
N SER A 98 -5.73 -8.67 8.86
CA SER A 98 -6.10 -10.06 9.07
C SER A 98 -7.29 -10.48 8.21
N ASN A 99 -7.53 -11.77 8.13
CA ASN A 99 -8.75 -12.33 7.56
C ASN A 99 -9.93 -12.00 8.47
N ILE A 100 -11.04 -11.55 7.91
CA ILE A 100 -12.25 -11.19 8.68
C ILE A 100 -12.81 -12.35 9.50
N ALA A 101 -12.57 -13.59 9.07
CA ALA A 101 -12.96 -14.77 9.83
C ALA A 101 -12.29 -14.85 11.22
N LYS A 102 -11.16 -14.17 11.40
CA LYS A 102 -10.49 -14.03 12.70
C LYS A 102 -11.11 -12.95 13.58
N ARG A 103 -12.18 -12.31 13.09
CA ARG A 103 -13.00 -11.36 13.83
C ARG A 103 -12.22 -10.15 14.34
N ASN A 104 -11.41 -9.57 13.46
CA ASN A 104 -10.74 -8.31 13.72
C ASN A 104 -10.56 -7.50 12.44
N TYR A 105 -10.35 -6.21 12.62
CA TYR A 105 -10.01 -5.30 11.53
C TYR A 105 -9.21 -4.12 12.08
N LEU A 106 -8.62 -3.36 11.19
CA LEU A 106 -7.90 -2.13 11.52
C LEU A 106 -8.82 -0.93 11.29
N LEU A 107 -8.91 -0.06 12.28
CA LEU A 107 -9.62 1.21 12.18
C LEU A 107 -8.60 2.35 12.19
N PHE A 108 -8.57 3.13 11.12
CA PHE A 108 -7.70 4.28 11.00
C PHE A 108 -8.51 5.55 11.21
N THR A 109 -7.97 6.47 12.00
CA THR A 109 -8.53 7.81 12.18
C THR A 109 -7.54 8.81 11.62
N LEU A 110 -7.96 9.55 10.59
CA LEU A 110 -7.13 10.59 10.00
C LEU A 110 -7.35 11.90 10.74
N THR A 111 -6.27 12.56 11.10
CA THR A 111 -6.28 13.85 11.81
C THR A 111 -5.64 14.91 10.92
N PRO A 112 -5.78 16.22 11.23
CA PRO A 112 -5.10 17.25 10.45
C PRO A 112 -3.59 17.09 10.38
N ASP A 113 -2.97 16.53 11.43
CA ASP A 113 -1.52 16.40 11.56
C ASP A 113 -0.98 15.00 11.21
N GLY A 114 -1.87 14.02 10.96
CA GLY A 114 -1.43 12.66 10.70
C GLY A 114 -2.56 11.65 10.83
N TYR A 115 -2.30 10.56 11.54
CA TYR A 115 -3.30 9.52 11.75
C TYR A 115 -3.00 8.72 13.00
N THR A 116 -4.03 8.00 13.47
CA THR A 116 -3.89 6.96 14.49
C THR A 116 -4.57 5.70 13.97
N TYR A 117 -4.25 4.56 14.56
CA TYR A 117 -4.94 3.32 14.22
C TYR A 117 -5.19 2.48 15.47
N GLU A 118 -6.19 1.62 15.38
CA GLU A 118 -6.46 0.65 16.44
C GLU A 118 -6.93 -0.67 15.83
N ILE A 119 -6.73 -1.74 16.58
CA ILE A 119 -7.20 -3.08 16.21
C ILE A 119 -8.53 -3.31 16.90
N ILE A 120 -9.57 -3.55 16.11
CA ILE A 120 -10.91 -3.81 16.62
C ILE A 120 -11.16 -5.32 16.55
N ASN A 121 -11.54 -5.90 17.67
CA ASN A 121 -11.94 -7.31 17.79
C ASN A 121 -13.45 -7.36 18.03
N PHE A 122 -14.11 -8.33 17.41
CA PHE A 122 -15.56 -8.46 17.55
C PHE A 122 -16.05 -9.90 17.56
#